data_16393d0231bc3d130a3892d849c21609
#
_entry.id   16393d0231bc3d130a3892d849c21609
#
_cell.length_a   1.000
_cell.length_b   1.000
_cell.length_c   1.000
_cell.angle_alpha   90.00
_cell.angle_beta   90.00
_cell.angle_gamma   90.00
#
_symmetry.space_group_name_H-M   'P 1'
#
loop_
_entity.id
_entity.type
_entity.pdbx_description
1 polymer ?
#
loop_
_entity_poly.entity_id
_entity_poly.type
_entity_poly.pdbx_seq_one_letter_code
_entity_poly.pdbx_strand_id
1 'polypeptide(L)'
;MNLKQNMKTRKKHSRKRIVTGWLFIIIGCLLVIWCIDRWDVWFYNPEELPYKAPEAPSRMLLTFGDADGKNRNVSWMCGEEVHPAALELVDDVDGGTSWVDAAGEVFESRGGKAAYYVARLRDLKTGHFYRYRAWTGDEVSKWHSFLVPDDSDVSFLYVGDIQDSIGGVTNSLLKAAFRCNPDVEFLVCGGDLTERPIDAYWEESFAGLDSVGQSVPVLTVTGNHDYLKGVICKLERRFSLIHSYFLDSMIGENQVFTVRRGDVQIFCLDSNREFPYLWTQRKWLEEQLEQSKAKWKIVVLHHPLYSIKSATNNLIQRWMFDDLVRQYGVDIVLQGHEHAYARMTHHNAEGKAIPPIYTVSHCSPKSYHIQFSDAFDKFGVGSRYYQKVHTHRDTLFLTAYDATDGTLYDSLFVVKTATSTLLRDYGEDIPERLDFTPSPESSKDAAFAERIREYQEKKKKE
;
A
#
# COMPACT_ATOMS: atom_id res chain seq x y z
N MET A 1 22.43 41.93 -58.72
CA MET A 1 21.36 41.79 -57.66
C MET A 1 21.48 40.53 -56.86
N ASN A 2 22.06 39.44 -57.31
CA ASN A 2 22.13 38.13 -56.65
C ASN A 2 23.10 38.00 -55.46
N LEU A 3 24.22 38.75 -55.38
CA LEU A 3 25.20 38.57 -54.29
C LEU A 3 24.72 39.11 -52.92
N LYS A 4 24.00 40.24 -52.88
CA LYS A 4 23.46 40.84 -51.66
C LYS A 4 22.30 40.00 -51.08
N GLN A 5 21.55 39.30 -51.89
CA GLN A 5 20.46 38.41 -51.44
C GLN A 5 21.01 37.11 -50.84
N ASN A 6 22.06 36.54 -51.43
CA ASN A 6 22.76 35.35 -50.89
C ASN A 6 23.52 35.64 -49.56
N MET A 7 24.06 36.84 -49.40
CA MET A 7 24.69 37.23 -48.11
C MET A 7 23.65 37.47 -47.00
N LYS A 8 22.45 37.99 -47.30
CA LYS A 8 21.36 38.16 -46.32
C LYS A 8 20.78 36.82 -45.88
N THR A 9 20.62 35.86 -46.78
CA THR A 9 20.14 34.49 -46.44
C THR A 9 21.18 33.71 -45.62
N ARG A 10 22.46 33.75 -45.96
CA ARG A 10 23.55 33.16 -45.18
C ARG A 10 23.64 33.75 -43.77
N LYS A 11 23.55 35.08 -43.60
CA LYS A 11 23.53 35.73 -42.27
C LYS A 11 22.28 35.34 -41.45
N LYS A 12 21.13 35.17 -42.09
CA LYS A 12 19.87 34.77 -41.44
C LYS A 12 19.93 33.30 -40.97
N HIS A 13 20.53 32.40 -41.75
CA HIS A 13 20.77 31.02 -41.38
C HIS A 13 21.83 30.87 -40.27
N SER A 14 22.90 31.67 -40.28
CA SER A 14 23.90 31.70 -39.22
C SER A 14 23.32 32.19 -37.91
N ARG A 15 22.52 33.27 -37.92
CA ARG A 15 21.83 33.75 -36.67
C ARG A 15 20.83 32.73 -36.14
N LYS A 16 20.06 32.06 -36.99
CA LYS A 16 19.15 30.99 -36.54
C LYS A 16 19.94 29.85 -35.86
N ARG A 17 21.06 29.38 -36.45
CA ARG A 17 21.91 28.36 -35.84
C ARG A 17 22.47 28.76 -34.47
N ILE A 18 22.91 30.04 -34.35
CA ILE A 18 23.41 30.57 -33.08
C ILE A 18 22.31 30.61 -32.03
N VAL A 19 21.12 31.13 -32.37
CA VAL A 19 19.97 31.17 -31.46
C VAL A 19 19.53 29.77 -31.06
N THR A 20 19.48 28.83 -31.99
CA THR A 20 19.18 27.41 -31.66
C THR A 20 20.24 26.80 -30.77
N GLY A 21 21.53 27.08 -30.96
CA GLY A 21 22.62 26.65 -30.12
C GLY A 21 22.48 27.16 -28.66
N TRP A 22 22.20 28.46 -28.50
CA TRP A 22 21.94 29.06 -27.18
C TRP A 22 20.69 28.45 -26.50
N LEU A 23 19.64 28.17 -27.29
CA LEU A 23 18.43 27.54 -26.75
C LEU A 23 18.74 26.15 -26.18
N PHE A 24 19.53 25.32 -26.89
CA PHE A 24 19.97 24.02 -26.38
C PHE A 24 20.84 24.13 -25.14
N ILE A 25 21.74 25.13 -25.07
CA ILE A 25 22.56 25.38 -23.89
C ILE A 25 21.67 25.77 -22.70
N ILE A 26 20.71 26.67 -22.89
CA ILE A 26 19.77 27.09 -21.83
C ILE A 26 18.94 25.90 -21.35
N ILE A 27 18.40 25.10 -22.27
CA ILE A 27 17.64 23.88 -21.91
C ILE A 27 18.53 22.91 -21.15
N GLY A 28 19.77 22.71 -21.60
CA GLY A 28 20.76 21.88 -20.92
C GLY A 28 21.05 22.36 -19.48
N CYS A 29 21.27 23.67 -19.30
CA CYS A 29 21.46 24.26 -17.97
C CYS A 29 20.23 24.09 -17.08
N LEU A 30 19.04 24.32 -17.60
CA LEU A 30 17.77 24.13 -16.86
C LEU A 30 17.58 22.67 -16.45
N LEU A 31 17.91 21.71 -17.34
CA LEU A 31 17.90 20.28 -17.03
C LEU A 31 18.90 19.93 -15.92
N VAL A 32 20.11 20.48 -15.98
CA VAL A 32 21.12 20.26 -14.93
C VAL A 32 20.65 20.83 -13.58
N ILE A 33 20.13 22.05 -13.58
CA ILE A 33 19.56 22.67 -12.35
C ILE A 33 18.42 21.81 -11.80
N TRP A 34 17.52 21.35 -12.67
CA TRP A 34 16.43 20.48 -12.28
C TRP A 34 16.92 19.12 -11.73
N CYS A 35 17.95 18.53 -12.34
CA CYS A 35 18.58 17.30 -11.83
C CYS A 35 19.22 17.51 -10.45
N ILE A 36 19.88 18.66 -10.22
CA ILE A 36 20.48 19.00 -8.93
C ILE A 36 19.39 19.19 -7.87
N ASP A 37 18.31 19.91 -8.19
CA ASP A 37 17.16 20.11 -7.29
C ASP A 37 16.47 18.79 -6.90
N ARG A 38 16.48 17.82 -7.82
CA ARG A 38 15.87 16.51 -7.62
C ARG A 38 16.83 15.42 -7.14
N TRP A 39 18.11 15.74 -7.00
CA TRP A 39 19.14 14.76 -6.67
C TRP A 39 18.81 13.95 -5.41
N ASP A 40 18.44 14.62 -4.32
CA ASP A 40 18.09 13.97 -3.06
C ASP A 40 16.79 13.15 -3.14
N VAL A 41 15.87 13.58 -3.98
CA VAL A 41 14.64 12.81 -4.23
C VAL A 41 14.95 11.47 -4.88
N TRP A 42 15.97 11.40 -5.75
CA TRP A 42 16.28 10.20 -6.52
C TRP A 42 17.38 9.33 -5.93
N PHE A 43 18.31 9.92 -5.18
CA PHE A 43 19.53 9.22 -4.79
C PHE A 43 19.83 9.25 -3.29
N TYR A 44 19.24 10.15 -2.52
CA TYR A 44 19.55 10.26 -1.11
C TYR A 44 18.88 9.13 -0.31
N ASN A 45 19.71 8.29 0.29
CA ASN A 45 19.33 7.34 1.32
C ASN A 45 19.96 7.82 2.64
N PRO A 46 19.15 8.09 3.68
CA PRO A 46 19.69 8.55 4.95
C PRO A 46 20.65 7.51 5.54
N GLU A 47 21.59 7.98 6.34
CA GLU A 47 22.44 7.13 7.13
C GLU A 47 21.58 6.32 8.12
N GLU A 48 21.91 5.06 8.27
CA GLU A 48 21.29 4.20 9.28
C GLU A 48 22.17 4.19 10.51
N LEU A 49 21.61 4.60 11.64
CA LEU A 49 22.36 4.60 12.90
C LEU A 49 22.70 3.14 13.30
N PRO A 50 23.86 2.93 13.95
CA PRO A 50 24.21 1.61 14.44
C PRO A 50 23.13 1.06 15.39
N TYR A 51 22.72 -0.19 15.18
CA TYR A 51 21.79 -0.90 16.04
C TYR A 51 22.31 -2.32 16.34
N LYS A 52 21.79 -2.92 17.39
CA LYS A 52 22.02 -4.33 17.72
C LYS A 52 20.70 -5.06 17.72
N ALA A 53 20.62 -6.18 16.99
CA ALA A 53 19.43 -7.03 17.01
C ALA A 53 19.17 -7.59 18.43
N PRO A 54 17.90 -7.60 18.88
CA PRO A 54 17.56 -8.26 20.14
C PRO A 54 17.91 -9.75 20.15
N GLU A 55 18.43 -10.24 21.27
CA GLU A 55 18.77 -11.65 21.43
C GLU A 55 17.51 -12.54 21.47
N ALA A 56 16.41 -12.04 22.02
CA ALA A 56 15.14 -12.75 22.03
C ALA A 56 14.35 -12.54 20.73
N PRO A 57 13.56 -13.53 20.27
CA PRO A 57 12.71 -13.39 19.10
C PRO A 57 11.78 -12.16 19.17
N SER A 58 11.84 -11.31 18.16
CA SER A 58 11.17 -10.02 18.09
C SER A 58 10.61 -9.77 16.68
N ARG A 59 9.84 -8.70 16.51
CA ARG A 59 9.25 -8.32 15.22
C ARG A 59 8.54 -9.49 14.54
N MET A 60 7.76 -10.25 15.32
CA MET A 60 7.02 -11.39 14.81
C MET A 60 5.86 -10.95 13.94
N LEU A 61 5.73 -11.58 12.77
CA LEU A 61 4.66 -11.28 11.82
C LEU A 61 4.02 -12.57 11.30
N LEU A 62 2.70 -12.63 11.36
CA LEU A 62 1.88 -13.67 10.75
C LEU A 62 1.52 -13.24 9.33
N THR A 63 1.72 -14.11 8.34
CA THR A 63 1.35 -13.87 6.94
C THR A 63 0.59 -15.06 6.38
N PHE A 64 -0.07 -14.90 5.23
CA PHE A 64 -0.64 -16.02 4.51
C PHE A 64 0.48 -16.94 3.99
N GLY A 65 0.27 -18.24 4.12
CA GLY A 65 1.24 -19.27 3.72
C GLY A 65 0.91 -19.96 2.39
N ASP A 66 -0.26 -19.73 1.84
CA ASP A 66 -0.71 -20.25 0.54
C ASP A 66 -1.68 -19.28 -0.15
N ALA A 67 -1.92 -19.54 -1.43
CA ALA A 67 -2.82 -18.72 -2.25
C ALA A 67 -4.31 -18.92 -1.87
N ASP A 68 -4.66 -20.01 -1.20
CA ASP A 68 -6.03 -20.31 -0.73
C ASP A 68 -6.31 -19.68 0.66
N GLY A 69 -5.32 -19.03 1.26
CA GLY A 69 -5.45 -18.30 2.52
C GLY A 69 -5.68 -19.17 3.76
N LYS A 70 -5.39 -20.48 3.68
CA LYS A 70 -5.59 -21.43 4.79
C LYS A 70 -4.37 -21.57 5.67
N ASN A 71 -3.19 -21.69 5.07
CA ASN A 71 -1.94 -21.84 5.79
C ASN A 71 -1.36 -20.48 6.21
N ARG A 72 -0.36 -20.52 7.11
CA ARG A 72 0.28 -19.34 7.66
C ARG A 72 1.81 -19.49 7.58
N ASN A 73 2.49 -18.35 7.46
CA ASN A 73 3.91 -18.29 7.78
C ASN A 73 4.07 -17.34 8.97
N VAL A 74 5.07 -17.61 9.81
CA VAL A 74 5.49 -16.74 10.89
C VAL A 74 6.93 -16.36 10.66
N SER A 75 7.21 -15.07 10.52
CA SER A 75 8.57 -14.53 10.47
C SER A 75 8.91 -13.83 11.78
N TRP A 76 10.22 -13.80 12.11
CA TRP A 76 10.73 -13.04 13.25
C TRP A 76 12.21 -12.68 13.06
N MET A 77 12.69 -11.77 13.87
CA MET A 77 14.10 -11.37 13.97
C MET A 77 14.65 -11.80 15.35
N CYS A 78 15.89 -12.31 15.38
CA CYS A 78 16.53 -12.74 16.62
C CYS A 78 18.06 -12.81 16.46
N GLY A 79 18.79 -11.99 17.23
CA GLY A 79 20.26 -12.00 17.22
C GLY A 79 20.91 -11.55 15.91
N GLU A 80 22.23 -11.69 15.84
CA GLU A 80 23.03 -11.28 14.69
C GLU A 80 23.55 -12.46 13.86
N GLU A 81 23.36 -13.69 14.33
CA GLU A 81 23.81 -14.94 13.69
C GLU A 81 22.65 -15.94 13.62
N VAL A 82 22.70 -16.82 12.61
CA VAL A 82 21.71 -17.88 12.49
C VAL A 82 21.98 -19.00 13.48
N HIS A 83 20.99 -19.29 14.30
CA HIS A 83 20.93 -20.42 15.21
C HIS A 83 19.84 -21.42 14.80
N PRO A 84 19.90 -22.68 15.24
CA PRO A 84 18.77 -23.60 15.09
C PRO A 84 17.49 -22.96 15.62
N ALA A 85 16.42 -22.99 14.83
CA ALA A 85 15.19 -22.32 15.18
C ALA A 85 13.97 -23.15 14.78
N ALA A 86 12.92 -23.07 15.58
CA ALA A 86 11.65 -23.74 15.34
C ALA A 86 10.49 -22.95 15.94
N LEU A 87 9.31 -23.22 15.44
CA LEU A 87 8.06 -22.72 16.02
C LEU A 87 7.34 -23.86 16.74
N GLU A 88 7.02 -23.66 18.00
CA GLU A 88 6.12 -24.53 18.77
C GLU A 88 4.69 -24.10 18.48
N LEU A 89 3.88 -25.01 17.95
CA LEU A 89 2.49 -24.78 17.57
C LEU A 89 1.57 -25.69 18.36
N VAL A 90 0.57 -25.14 19.01
CA VAL A 90 -0.47 -25.87 19.77
C VAL A 90 -1.82 -25.63 19.09
N ASP A 91 -2.49 -26.71 18.72
CA ASP A 91 -3.89 -26.69 18.29
C ASP A 91 -4.77 -26.76 19.54
N ASP A 92 -5.43 -25.68 19.91
CA ASP A 92 -6.22 -25.59 21.15
C ASP A 92 -7.56 -26.33 21.04
N VAL A 93 -7.97 -26.75 19.83
CA VAL A 93 -9.18 -27.53 19.62
C VAL A 93 -8.88 -29.04 19.77
N ASP A 94 -7.83 -29.52 19.12
CA ASP A 94 -7.46 -30.95 19.14
C ASP A 94 -6.47 -31.28 20.27
N GLY A 95 -5.88 -30.28 20.94
CA GLY A 95 -4.92 -30.45 22.00
C GLY A 95 -3.54 -30.95 21.57
N GLY A 96 -3.26 -30.93 20.25
CA GLY A 96 -2.00 -31.38 19.66
C GLY A 96 -0.91 -30.31 19.71
N THR A 97 0.33 -30.71 20.02
CA THR A 97 1.51 -29.87 19.90
C THR A 97 2.39 -30.38 18.77
N SER A 98 2.84 -29.47 17.91
CA SER A 98 3.75 -29.76 16.81
C SER A 98 4.91 -28.75 16.79
N TRP A 99 6.01 -29.18 16.19
CA TRP A 99 7.20 -28.34 16.00
C TRP A 99 7.43 -28.16 14.51
N VAL A 100 7.63 -26.92 14.10
CA VAL A 100 7.86 -26.55 12.70
C VAL A 100 9.23 -25.88 12.60
N ASP A 101 10.15 -26.53 11.89
CA ASP A 101 11.50 -25.98 11.65
C ASP A 101 11.41 -24.63 10.95
N ALA A 102 12.28 -23.70 11.32
CA ALA A 102 12.39 -22.39 10.72
C ALA A 102 13.67 -22.26 9.91
N ALA A 103 13.56 -21.64 8.73
CA ALA A 103 14.71 -21.22 7.95
C ALA A 103 15.21 -19.86 8.42
N GLY A 104 16.52 -19.72 8.61
CA GLY A 104 17.18 -18.48 9.03
C GLY A 104 18.09 -17.90 7.96
N GLU A 105 18.16 -16.57 7.88
CA GLU A 105 19.05 -15.81 6.99
C GLU A 105 19.59 -14.57 7.73
N VAL A 106 20.92 -14.33 7.64
CA VAL A 106 21.49 -13.07 8.13
C VAL A 106 21.39 -12.01 7.05
N PHE A 107 20.88 -10.86 7.44
CA PHE A 107 20.93 -9.65 6.64
C PHE A 107 21.80 -8.59 7.31
N GLU A 108 22.76 -8.06 6.57
CA GLU A 108 23.62 -6.95 6.98
C GLU A 108 23.13 -5.68 6.28
N SER A 109 22.65 -4.75 7.07
CA SER A 109 22.24 -3.42 6.63
C SER A 109 23.40 -2.42 6.75
N ARG A 110 23.09 -1.14 6.52
CA ARG A 110 24.07 -0.05 6.70
C ARG A 110 24.42 0.22 8.16
N GLY A 111 23.51 -0.09 9.10
CA GLY A 111 23.65 0.23 10.52
C GLY A 111 23.96 -0.98 11.41
N GLY A 112 23.76 -2.20 10.93
CA GLY A 112 23.97 -3.42 11.70
C GLY A 112 23.56 -4.66 10.95
N LYS A 113 23.63 -5.80 11.62
CA LYS A 113 23.15 -7.08 11.09
C LYS A 113 22.14 -7.72 12.01
N ALA A 114 21.25 -8.51 11.43
CA ALA A 114 20.27 -9.28 12.16
C ALA A 114 19.96 -10.59 11.44
N ALA A 115 19.64 -11.63 12.20
CA ALA A 115 19.14 -12.88 11.67
C ALA A 115 17.62 -12.85 11.63
N TYR A 116 17.05 -13.18 10.49
CA TYR A 116 15.60 -13.29 10.23
C TYR A 116 15.25 -14.74 10.01
N TYR A 117 14.13 -15.15 10.52
CA TYR A 117 13.66 -16.52 10.49
C TYR A 117 12.24 -16.59 9.94
N VAL A 118 11.89 -17.72 9.32
CA VAL A 118 10.53 -18.01 8.90
C VAL A 118 10.18 -19.47 9.12
N ALA A 119 9.06 -19.72 9.78
CA ALA A 119 8.42 -21.02 9.89
C ALA A 119 7.16 -21.08 9.02
N ARG A 120 6.98 -22.19 8.28
CA ARG A 120 5.87 -22.40 7.35
C ARG A 120 4.87 -23.37 7.95
N LEU A 121 3.76 -22.86 8.47
CA LEU A 121 2.68 -23.64 9.04
C LEU A 121 1.80 -24.20 7.92
N ARG A 122 1.65 -25.52 7.87
CA ARG A 122 0.88 -26.21 6.84
C ARG A 122 -0.18 -27.10 7.50
N ASP A 123 -1.15 -27.51 6.70
CA ASP A 123 -2.22 -28.41 7.11
C ASP A 123 -3.04 -27.85 8.30
N LEU A 124 -3.17 -26.53 8.36
CA LEU A 124 -3.99 -25.86 9.35
C LEU A 124 -5.48 -26.10 9.08
N LYS A 125 -6.24 -26.34 10.14
CA LYS A 125 -7.66 -26.64 10.07
C LYS A 125 -8.49 -25.38 10.24
N THR A 126 -9.48 -25.22 9.38
CA THR A 126 -10.47 -24.13 9.49
C THR A 126 -11.30 -24.27 10.75
N GLY A 127 -11.66 -23.17 11.37
CA GLY A 127 -12.37 -23.12 12.65
C GLY A 127 -11.48 -23.36 13.88
N HIS A 128 -10.19 -23.69 13.69
CA HIS A 128 -9.29 -23.97 14.80
C HIS A 128 -8.53 -22.72 15.28
N PHE A 129 -8.35 -22.66 16.59
CA PHE A 129 -7.56 -21.66 17.27
C PHE A 129 -6.19 -22.26 17.62
N TYR A 130 -5.14 -21.56 17.23
CA TYR A 130 -3.76 -21.98 17.43
C TYR A 130 -3.03 -21.03 18.33
N ARG A 131 -2.19 -21.58 19.25
CA ARG A 131 -1.18 -20.83 19.97
C ARG A 131 0.20 -21.21 19.46
N TYR A 132 1.11 -20.25 19.44
CA TYR A 132 2.47 -20.50 18.97
C TYR A 132 3.49 -19.62 19.69
N ARG A 133 4.73 -20.08 19.71
CA ARG A 133 5.89 -19.30 20.10
C ARG A 133 7.12 -19.73 19.31
N ALA A 134 8.05 -18.76 19.08
CA ALA A 134 9.28 -18.99 18.35
C ALA A 134 10.42 -19.34 19.31
N TRP A 135 11.21 -20.32 18.93
CA TRP A 135 12.46 -20.72 19.58
C TRP A 135 13.62 -20.43 18.65
N THR A 136 14.72 -19.85 19.16
CA THR A 136 15.96 -19.57 18.41
C THR A 136 17.14 -19.78 19.34
N GLY A 137 17.92 -20.86 19.14
CA GLY A 137 18.89 -21.30 20.14
C GLY A 137 18.21 -21.55 21.48
N ASP A 138 18.67 -20.87 22.51
CA ASP A 138 18.14 -20.97 23.89
C ASP A 138 17.05 -19.91 24.16
N GLU A 139 16.78 -19.02 23.22
CA GLU A 139 15.84 -17.91 23.38
C GLU A 139 14.44 -18.30 22.92
N VAL A 140 13.42 -17.80 23.61
CA VAL A 140 12.01 -18.10 23.29
C VAL A 140 11.15 -16.84 23.36
N SER A 141 10.22 -16.71 22.40
CA SER A 141 9.23 -15.63 22.40
C SER A 141 8.14 -15.82 23.44
N LYS A 142 7.34 -14.79 23.65
CA LYS A 142 6.02 -14.93 24.29
C LYS A 142 5.12 -15.81 23.45
N TRP A 143 4.05 -16.34 24.07
CA TRP A 143 2.97 -17.00 23.36
C TRP A 143 2.14 -15.99 22.58
N HIS A 144 1.83 -16.31 21.34
CA HIS A 144 0.88 -15.62 20.48
C HIS A 144 -0.19 -16.60 20.04
N SER A 145 -1.25 -16.07 19.43
CA SER A 145 -2.37 -16.91 19.00
C SER A 145 -3.03 -16.34 17.75
N PHE A 146 -3.60 -17.23 16.93
CA PHE A 146 -4.40 -16.87 15.79
C PHE A 146 -5.54 -17.86 15.56
N LEU A 147 -6.57 -17.39 14.87
CA LEU A 147 -7.67 -18.21 14.36
C LEU A 147 -7.45 -18.48 12.87
N VAL A 148 -7.77 -19.67 12.41
CA VAL A 148 -8.01 -19.95 10.99
C VAL A 148 -9.52 -19.95 10.78
N PRO A 149 -10.11 -18.84 10.32
CA PRO A 149 -11.56 -18.72 10.22
C PRO A 149 -12.12 -19.66 9.16
N ASP A 150 -13.41 -19.96 9.22
CA ASP A 150 -14.12 -20.69 8.18
C ASP A 150 -14.37 -19.81 6.94
N ASP A 151 -14.82 -20.41 5.84
CA ASP A 151 -14.92 -19.72 4.54
C ASP A 151 -16.26 -18.98 4.33
N SER A 152 -17.03 -18.68 5.40
CA SER A 152 -18.39 -18.14 5.27
C SER A 152 -18.43 -16.69 4.80
N ASP A 153 -17.98 -15.79 5.63
CA ASP A 153 -17.91 -14.37 5.37
C ASP A 153 -16.44 -13.91 5.57
N VAL A 154 -16.02 -12.90 4.85
CA VAL A 154 -14.64 -12.39 4.90
C VAL A 154 -14.65 -10.96 5.41
N SER A 155 -13.80 -10.64 6.38
CA SER A 155 -13.65 -9.28 6.92
C SER A 155 -12.18 -8.92 7.08
N PHE A 156 -11.79 -7.73 6.60
CA PHE A 156 -10.44 -7.22 6.78
C PHE A 156 -10.39 -5.71 6.91
N LEU A 157 -9.31 -5.21 7.52
CA LEU A 157 -8.98 -3.79 7.47
C LEU A 157 -7.98 -3.53 6.36
N TYR A 158 -8.13 -2.37 5.73
CA TYR A 158 -7.15 -1.77 4.84
C TYR A 158 -6.61 -0.47 5.45
N VAL A 159 -5.28 -0.34 5.44
CA VAL A 159 -4.56 0.86 5.83
C VAL A 159 -3.52 1.20 4.76
N GLY A 160 -3.54 2.42 4.27
CA GLY A 160 -2.49 2.94 3.40
C GLY A 160 -1.50 3.79 4.22
N ASP A 161 -0.24 3.85 3.81
CA ASP A 161 0.75 4.81 4.29
C ASP A 161 0.74 4.93 5.83
N ILE A 162 1.14 3.87 6.53
CA ILE A 162 1.21 3.87 8.00
C ILE A 162 2.50 4.50 8.53
N GLN A 163 3.37 4.97 7.66
CA GLN A 163 4.64 5.63 8.01
C GLN A 163 4.42 6.84 8.91
N ASP A 164 5.21 6.92 9.96
CA ASP A 164 5.18 8.01 10.93
C ASP A 164 6.60 8.36 11.39
N SER A 165 6.75 9.43 12.15
CA SER A 165 7.95 9.70 12.93
C SER A 165 8.07 8.70 14.08
N ILE A 166 9.30 8.48 14.54
CA ILE A 166 9.56 7.63 15.70
C ILE A 166 8.82 8.20 16.92
N GLY A 167 8.05 7.36 17.61
CA GLY A 167 7.17 7.77 18.69
C GLY A 167 5.91 8.50 18.26
N GLY A 168 5.52 8.38 16.98
CA GLY A 168 4.32 8.98 16.42
C GLY A 168 3.02 8.31 16.90
N VAL A 169 1.92 8.70 16.28
CA VAL A 169 0.57 8.31 16.74
C VAL A 169 -0.07 7.18 15.92
N THR A 170 0.52 6.82 14.76
CA THR A 170 -0.06 5.83 13.85
C THR A 170 -0.20 4.47 14.51
N ASN A 171 0.76 4.05 15.35
CA ASN A 171 0.70 2.80 16.07
C ASN A 171 -0.52 2.73 17.02
N SER A 172 -0.87 3.80 17.71
CA SER A 172 -2.05 3.86 18.58
C SER A 172 -3.35 3.83 17.76
N LEU A 173 -3.38 4.45 16.60
CA LEU A 173 -4.53 4.45 15.70
C LEU A 173 -4.80 3.03 15.16
N LEU A 174 -3.77 2.30 14.73
CA LEU A 174 -3.91 0.92 14.27
C LEU A 174 -4.50 0.03 15.37
N LYS A 175 -3.95 0.09 16.58
CA LYS A 175 -4.49 -0.66 17.72
C LYS A 175 -5.93 -0.30 18.05
N ALA A 176 -6.30 0.97 17.92
CA ALA A 176 -7.69 1.42 18.11
C ALA A 176 -8.61 0.88 17.01
N ALA A 177 -8.19 0.94 15.73
CA ALA A 177 -8.94 0.40 14.62
C ALA A 177 -9.28 -1.09 14.79
N PHE A 178 -8.30 -1.90 15.23
CA PHE A 178 -8.52 -3.32 15.50
C PHE A 178 -9.44 -3.56 16.70
N ARG A 179 -9.29 -2.79 17.77
CA ARG A 179 -10.22 -2.90 18.92
C ARG A 179 -11.66 -2.60 18.56
N CYS A 180 -11.88 -1.65 17.64
CA CYS A 180 -13.21 -1.29 17.16
C CYS A 180 -13.79 -2.31 16.15
N ASN A 181 -12.95 -3.18 15.60
CA ASN A 181 -13.33 -4.17 14.58
C ASN A 181 -12.81 -5.56 14.93
N PRO A 182 -13.32 -6.19 16.01
CA PRO A 182 -12.80 -7.46 16.52
C PRO A 182 -13.12 -8.68 15.63
N ASP A 183 -13.99 -8.52 14.64
CA ASP A 183 -14.39 -9.53 13.65
C ASP A 183 -13.47 -9.58 12.42
N VAL A 184 -12.40 -8.79 12.42
CA VAL A 184 -11.46 -8.73 11.30
C VAL A 184 -10.53 -9.94 11.29
N GLU A 185 -10.43 -10.59 10.14
CA GLU A 185 -9.64 -11.81 9.94
C GLU A 185 -8.19 -11.54 9.53
N PHE A 186 -7.92 -10.41 8.86
CA PHE A 186 -6.58 -10.02 8.41
C PHE A 186 -6.45 -8.52 8.17
N LEU A 187 -5.21 -8.08 7.99
CA LEU A 187 -4.85 -6.70 7.68
C LEU A 187 -4.28 -6.62 6.27
N VAL A 188 -4.67 -5.61 5.50
CA VAL A 188 -4.08 -5.25 4.21
C VAL A 188 -3.41 -3.89 4.34
N CYS A 189 -2.09 -3.83 4.03
CA CYS A 189 -1.32 -2.59 4.04
C CYS A 189 -1.02 -2.12 2.62
N GLY A 190 -1.35 -0.88 2.33
CA GLY A 190 -1.20 -0.25 1.02
C GLY A 190 0.21 0.26 0.68
N GLY A 191 1.25 -0.21 1.38
CA GLY A 191 2.64 0.22 1.22
C GLY A 191 3.01 1.39 2.12
N ASP A 192 4.27 1.84 2.02
CA ASP A 192 4.86 2.88 2.87
C ASP A 192 4.68 2.57 4.37
N LEU A 193 5.18 1.40 4.77
CA LEU A 193 5.17 0.95 6.17
C LEU A 193 6.15 1.75 7.02
N THR A 194 7.23 2.23 6.40
CA THR A 194 8.31 2.98 7.03
C THR A 194 8.49 4.33 6.38
N GLU A 195 8.90 5.34 7.13
CA GLU A 195 9.29 6.64 6.56
C GLU A 195 10.57 6.52 5.70
N ARG A 196 11.46 5.63 6.09
CA ARG A 196 12.68 5.22 5.38
C ARG A 196 13.00 3.77 5.74
N PRO A 197 13.61 3.00 4.85
CA PRO A 197 13.94 1.59 5.14
C PRO A 197 15.22 1.50 5.99
N ILE A 198 15.12 1.90 7.26
CA ILE A 198 16.14 1.80 8.30
C ILE A 198 15.55 1.17 9.54
N ASP A 199 16.38 0.58 10.40
CA ASP A 199 15.96 -0.24 11.54
C ASP A 199 15.00 0.47 12.49
N ALA A 200 15.28 1.73 12.83
CA ALA A 200 14.44 2.50 13.75
C ALA A 200 12.99 2.69 13.26
N TYR A 201 12.77 2.86 11.95
CA TYR A 201 11.42 2.96 11.38
C TYR A 201 10.74 1.58 11.26
N TRP A 202 11.50 0.51 11.06
CA TRP A 202 10.95 -0.83 11.18
C TRP A 202 10.50 -1.13 12.61
N GLU A 203 11.25 -0.70 13.61
CA GLU A 203 10.83 -0.80 15.01
C GLU A 203 9.53 -0.04 15.29
N GLU A 204 9.41 1.19 14.79
CA GLU A 204 8.19 1.99 14.88
C GLU A 204 6.98 1.31 14.21
N SER A 205 7.16 0.78 12.99
CA SER A 205 6.12 0.00 12.30
C SER A 205 5.65 -1.19 13.12
N PHE A 206 6.60 -1.95 13.68
CA PHE A 206 6.26 -3.10 14.52
C PHE A 206 5.64 -2.72 15.87
N ALA A 207 5.96 -1.55 16.43
CA ALA A 207 5.26 -1.03 17.59
C ALA A 207 3.76 -0.79 17.28
N GLY A 208 3.42 -0.40 16.06
CA GLY A 208 2.05 -0.28 15.59
C GLY A 208 1.35 -1.61 15.33
N LEU A 209 2.09 -2.56 14.79
CA LEU A 209 1.59 -3.89 14.49
C LEU A 209 1.61 -4.85 15.70
N ASP A 210 2.21 -4.44 16.84
CA ASP A 210 2.29 -5.28 18.02
C ASP A 210 0.91 -5.76 18.50
N SER A 211 0.81 -7.04 18.83
CA SER A 211 -0.38 -7.84 19.11
C SER A 211 -1.31 -8.08 17.90
N VAL A 212 -1.34 -7.21 16.90
CA VAL A 212 -2.14 -7.40 15.69
C VAL A 212 -1.41 -8.32 14.71
N GLY A 213 -0.19 -7.96 14.31
CA GLY A 213 0.59 -8.73 13.33
C GLY A 213 0.98 -10.15 13.77
N GLN A 214 0.83 -10.47 15.05
CA GLN A 214 0.99 -11.84 15.58
C GLN A 214 -0.32 -12.62 15.61
N SER A 215 -1.47 -11.96 15.50
CA SER A 215 -2.78 -12.60 15.71
C SER A 215 -3.62 -12.70 14.45
N VAL A 216 -3.39 -11.81 13.48
CA VAL A 216 -4.06 -11.86 12.18
C VAL A 216 -3.01 -11.79 11.05
N PRO A 217 -3.21 -12.48 9.92
CA PRO A 217 -2.31 -12.38 8.78
C PRO A 217 -2.24 -10.96 8.23
N VAL A 218 -1.03 -10.54 7.84
CA VAL A 218 -0.80 -9.23 7.22
C VAL A 218 -0.45 -9.43 5.75
N LEU A 219 -1.22 -8.80 4.87
CA LEU A 219 -0.91 -8.63 3.45
C LEU A 219 -0.35 -7.23 3.23
N THR A 220 0.78 -7.11 2.58
CA THR A 220 1.42 -5.81 2.34
C THR A 220 1.85 -5.70 0.90
N VAL A 221 1.46 -4.63 0.21
CA VAL A 221 2.10 -4.21 -1.04
C VAL A 221 3.26 -3.26 -0.72
N THR A 222 4.20 -3.13 -1.64
CA THR A 222 5.33 -2.22 -1.48
C THR A 222 4.92 -0.77 -1.75
N GLY A 223 5.36 0.15 -0.90
CA GLY A 223 5.33 1.59 -1.13
C GLY A 223 6.68 2.14 -1.61
N ASN A 224 6.73 3.40 -2.00
CA ASN A 224 7.98 4.00 -2.49
C ASN A 224 9.00 4.27 -1.38
N HIS A 225 8.57 4.34 -0.13
CA HIS A 225 9.44 4.47 1.04
C HIS A 225 10.04 3.13 1.49
N ASP A 226 9.57 2.01 0.99
CA ASP A 226 10.13 0.68 1.25
C ASP A 226 11.36 0.38 0.37
N TYR A 227 11.67 1.28 -0.60
CA TYR A 227 12.77 1.14 -1.54
C TYR A 227 13.97 2.01 -1.18
N LEU A 228 15.17 1.44 -1.37
CA LEU A 228 16.40 2.20 -1.43
C LEU A 228 16.47 2.93 -2.78
N LYS A 229 16.76 4.23 -2.72
CA LYS A 229 16.87 5.09 -3.89
C LYS A 229 18.16 4.85 -4.66
N GLY A 230 18.15 5.09 -5.96
CA GLY A 230 19.28 4.92 -6.85
C GLY A 230 18.85 5.02 -8.32
N VAL A 231 19.76 4.77 -9.25
CA VAL A 231 19.44 4.72 -10.70
C VAL A 231 18.35 3.67 -10.98
N ILE A 232 18.42 2.55 -10.28
CA ILE A 232 17.35 1.55 -10.18
C ILE A 232 17.03 1.44 -8.69
N CYS A 233 15.80 1.75 -8.31
CA CYS A 233 15.35 1.58 -6.95
C CYS A 233 15.33 0.09 -6.59
N LYS A 234 15.84 -0.25 -5.39
CA LYS A 234 15.87 -1.62 -4.90
C LYS A 234 15.00 -1.73 -3.67
N LEU A 235 14.09 -2.70 -3.66
CA LEU A 235 13.38 -3.05 -2.44
C LEU A 235 14.37 -3.37 -1.34
N GLU A 236 14.20 -2.81 -0.18
CA GLU A 236 15.06 -3.07 0.96
C GLU A 236 14.82 -4.51 1.45
N ARG A 237 15.89 -5.28 1.66
CA ARG A 237 15.84 -6.74 1.88
C ARG A 237 15.00 -7.13 3.10
N ARG A 238 14.99 -6.31 4.16
CA ARG A 238 14.15 -6.57 5.35
C ARG A 238 12.68 -6.73 5.00
N PHE A 239 12.18 -5.96 4.02
CA PHE A 239 10.79 -6.11 3.57
C PHE A 239 10.47 -7.56 3.19
N SER A 240 11.31 -8.17 2.34
CA SER A 240 11.10 -9.54 1.87
C SER A 240 11.33 -10.59 2.96
N LEU A 241 12.23 -10.33 3.91
CA LEU A 241 12.50 -11.22 5.04
C LEU A 241 11.36 -11.22 6.06
N ILE A 242 10.75 -10.05 6.26
CA ILE A 242 9.62 -9.86 7.15
C ILE A 242 8.33 -10.40 6.52
N HIS A 243 8.03 -9.99 5.27
CA HIS A 243 6.80 -10.38 4.57
C HIS A 243 7.02 -11.63 3.72
N SER A 244 7.20 -12.77 4.39
CA SER A 244 7.54 -14.05 3.75
C SER A 244 6.28 -14.81 3.34
N TYR A 245 5.75 -14.54 2.14
CA TYR A 245 4.51 -15.17 1.67
C TYR A 245 4.71 -16.58 1.10
N PHE A 246 5.74 -16.82 0.28
CA PHE A 246 5.98 -18.10 -0.40
C PHE A 246 4.75 -18.66 -1.13
N LEU A 247 4.10 -17.81 -1.90
CA LEU A 247 2.91 -18.16 -2.67
C LEU A 247 3.28 -18.63 -4.08
N ASP A 248 2.43 -19.44 -4.67
CA ASP A 248 2.57 -19.82 -6.08
C ASP A 248 2.36 -18.59 -6.98
N SER A 249 2.99 -18.60 -8.16
CA SER A 249 2.83 -17.56 -9.18
C SER A 249 3.22 -16.14 -8.77
N MET A 250 4.10 -15.96 -7.78
CA MET A 250 4.61 -14.64 -7.41
C MET A 250 5.58 -14.08 -8.45
N ILE A 251 5.60 -12.73 -8.56
CA ILE A 251 6.66 -12.00 -9.26
C ILE A 251 7.51 -11.26 -8.23
N GLY A 252 8.84 -11.35 -8.36
CA GLY A 252 9.78 -10.80 -7.41
C GLY A 252 9.76 -11.54 -6.08
N GLU A 253 10.35 -10.95 -5.06
CA GLU A 253 10.40 -11.49 -3.71
C GLU A 253 9.32 -10.84 -2.85
N ASN A 254 8.18 -11.50 -2.68
CA ASN A 254 7.05 -11.03 -1.86
C ASN A 254 6.45 -9.68 -2.32
N GLN A 255 6.53 -9.35 -3.61
CA GLN A 255 6.09 -8.07 -4.15
C GLN A 255 4.76 -8.15 -4.88
N VAL A 256 4.59 -9.15 -5.76
CA VAL A 256 3.40 -9.31 -6.60
C VAL A 256 2.85 -10.71 -6.40
N PHE A 257 1.63 -10.81 -5.93
CA PHE A 257 1.01 -12.09 -5.58
C PHE A 257 -0.51 -11.96 -5.46
N THR A 258 -1.19 -13.08 -5.37
CA THR A 258 -2.63 -13.14 -5.08
C THR A 258 -2.91 -14.08 -3.93
N VAL A 259 -3.90 -13.72 -3.11
CA VAL A 259 -4.43 -14.57 -2.04
C VAL A 259 -5.95 -14.60 -2.17
N ARG A 260 -6.52 -15.79 -2.04
CA ARG A 260 -7.96 -15.98 -1.97
C ARG A 260 -8.36 -16.34 -0.53
N ARG A 261 -9.41 -15.72 -0.05
CA ARG A 261 -10.05 -16.06 1.22
C ARG A 261 -11.55 -16.15 0.99
N GLY A 262 -12.10 -17.34 1.13
CA GLY A 262 -13.50 -17.60 0.77
C GLY A 262 -13.81 -17.17 -0.68
N ASP A 263 -14.80 -16.32 -0.83
CA ASP A 263 -15.22 -15.75 -2.12
C ASP A 263 -14.49 -14.47 -2.52
N VAL A 264 -13.54 -14.00 -1.71
CA VAL A 264 -12.72 -12.79 -1.98
C VAL A 264 -11.34 -13.20 -2.49
N GLN A 265 -10.92 -12.64 -3.61
CA GLN A 265 -9.55 -12.75 -4.10
C GLN A 265 -8.90 -11.37 -4.17
N ILE A 266 -7.72 -11.25 -3.56
CA ILE A 266 -6.93 -10.03 -3.47
C ILE A 266 -5.70 -10.18 -4.36
N PHE A 267 -5.48 -9.21 -5.25
CA PHE A 267 -4.34 -9.13 -6.16
C PHE A 267 -3.46 -7.98 -5.69
N CYS A 268 -2.27 -8.31 -5.21
CA CYS A 268 -1.28 -7.37 -4.71
C CYS A 268 -0.27 -7.04 -5.81
N LEU A 269 -0.08 -5.75 -6.10
CA LEU A 269 0.80 -5.26 -7.17
C LEU A 269 1.86 -4.33 -6.60
N ASP A 270 3.04 -4.34 -7.23
CA ASP A 270 4.12 -3.40 -6.97
C ASP A 270 4.13 -2.28 -8.01
N SER A 271 3.56 -1.14 -7.68
CA SER A 271 3.46 0.02 -8.56
C SER A 271 4.70 0.92 -8.58
N ASN A 272 5.77 0.56 -7.84
CA ASN A 272 6.98 1.37 -7.67
C ASN A 272 8.05 1.11 -8.72
N ARG A 273 7.90 0.06 -9.50
CA ARG A 273 8.94 -0.42 -10.40
C ARG A 273 8.91 0.24 -11.78
N GLU A 274 10.00 0.07 -12.49
CA GLU A 274 10.21 0.53 -13.85
C GLU A 274 9.27 -0.15 -14.86
N PHE A 275 9.06 0.48 -16.00
CA PHE A 275 8.11 0.05 -17.05
C PHE A 275 8.21 -1.42 -17.45
N PRO A 276 9.40 -2.04 -17.70
CA PRO A 276 9.45 -3.46 -18.07
C PRO A 276 8.89 -4.39 -17.00
N TYR A 277 9.09 -4.04 -15.73
CA TYR A 277 8.57 -4.82 -14.61
C TYR A 277 7.06 -4.64 -14.46
N LEU A 278 6.54 -3.41 -14.63
CA LEU A 278 5.10 -3.15 -14.66
C LEU A 278 4.42 -3.89 -15.80
N TRP A 279 5.08 -4.00 -16.98
CA TRP A 279 4.56 -4.78 -18.09
C TRP A 279 4.48 -6.28 -17.79
N THR A 280 5.44 -6.82 -17.08
CA THR A 280 5.41 -8.21 -16.60
C THR A 280 4.26 -8.42 -15.62
N GLN A 281 4.05 -7.48 -14.70
CA GLN A 281 2.92 -7.53 -13.76
C GLN A 281 1.57 -7.43 -14.48
N ARG A 282 1.46 -6.59 -15.50
CA ARG A 282 0.23 -6.48 -16.30
C ARG A 282 -0.17 -7.83 -16.89
N LYS A 283 0.75 -8.56 -17.50
CA LYS A 283 0.49 -9.89 -18.05
C LYS A 283 0.08 -10.88 -16.97
N TRP A 284 0.81 -10.86 -15.85
CA TRP A 284 0.49 -11.70 -14.72
C TRP A 284 -0.90 -11.38 -14.15
N LEU A 285 -1.23 -10.10 -13.99
CA LEU A 285 -2.55 -9.68 -13.48
C LEU A 285 -3.67 -10.12 -14.42
N GLU A 286 -3.48 -9.96 -15.73
CA GLU A 286 -4.44 -10.40 -16.76
C GLU A 286 -4.71 -11.91 -16.63
N GLU A 287 -3.65 -12.72 -16.57
CA GLU A 287 -3.76 -14.18 -16.40
C GLU A 287 -4.46 -14.56 -15.09
N GLN A 288 -4.12 -13.89 -13.97
CA GLN A 288 -4.73 -14.18 -12.69
C GLN A 288 -6.21 -13.76 -12.63
N LEU A 289 -6.56 -12.62 -13.22
CA LEU A 289 -7.94 -12.14 -13.29
C LEU A 289 -8.81 -13.03 -14.20
N GLU A 290 -8.27 -13.49 -15.32
CA GLU A 290 -8.95 -14.39 -16.26
C GLU A 290 -9.25 -15.75 -15.60
N GLN A 291 -8.31 -16.28 -14.84
CA GLN A 291 -8.46 -17.57 -14.14
C GLN A 291 -9.32 -17.48 -12.88
N SER A 292 -9.52 -16.28 -12.35
CA SER A 292 -10.22 -16.05 -11.09
C SER A 292 -11.69 -16.43 -11.16
N LYS A 293 -12.10 -17.31 -10.25
CA LYS A 293 -13.50 -17.69 -10.01
C LYS A 293 -14.08 -17.06 -8.76
N ALA A 294 -13.33 -16.14 -8.13
CA ALA A 294 -13.80 -15.44 -6.96
C ALA A 294 -14.98 -14.54 -7.31
N LYS A 295 -15.97 -14.50 -6.44
CA LYS A 295 -17.11 -13.60 -6.55
C LYS A 295 -16.68 -12.14 -6.44
N TRP A 296 -15.75 -11.87 -5.53
CA TRP A 296 -15.24 -10.55 -5.21
C TRP A 296 -13.76 -10.46 -5.55
N LYS A 297 -13.42 -9.48 -6.37
CA LYS A 297 -12.06 -9.24 -6.83
C LYS A 297 -11.59 -7.88 -6.34
N ILE A 298 -10.47 -7.85 -5.64
CA ILE A 298 -9.91 -6.64 -5.04
C ILE A 298 -8.47 -6.51 -5.51
N VAL A 299 -8.10 -5.35 -6.05
CA VAL A 299 -6.72 -5.03 -6.43
C VAL A 299 -6.15 -4.07 -5.41
N VAL A 300 -4.93 -4.32 -4.97
CA VAL A 300 -4.19 -3.47 -4.02
C VAL A 300 -2.88 -3.04 -4.67
N LEU A 301 -2.63 -1.74 -4.72
CA LEU A 301 -1.38 -1.16 -5.18
C LEU A 301 -1.13 0.18 -4.49
N HIS A 302 0.14 0.58 -4.36
CA HIS A 302 0.46 1.80 -3.62
C HIS A 302 0.07 3.09 -4.37
N HIS A 303 0.53 3.28 -5.61
CA HIS A 303 0.23 4.49 -6.38
C HIS A 303 -1.20 4.47 -6.93
N PRO A 304 -2.01 5.52 -6.70
CA PRO A 304 -3.37 5.56 -7.25
C PRO A 304 -3.39 5.63 -8.77
N LEU A 305 -4.30 4.88 -9.38
CA LEU A 305 -4.51 4.91 -10.84
C LEU A 305 -5.09 6.25 -11.29
N TYR A 306 -5.84 6.91 -10.41
CA TYR A 306 -6.38 8.26 -10.58
C TYR A 306 -5.83 9.15 -9.48
N SER A 307 -4.82 9.95 -9.83
CA SER A 307 -4.11 10.81 -8.88
C SER A 307 -4.94 12.02 -8.49
N ILE A 308 -4.93 12.35 -7.19
CA ILE A 308 -5.48 13.58 -6.62
C ILE A 308 -4.41 14.57 -6.19
N LYS A 309 -3.15 14.15 -6.14
CA LYS A 309 -2.04 15.02 -5.73
C LYS A 309 -1.76 16.08 -6.80
N SER A 310 -1.57 17.32 -6.37
CA SER A 310 -1.19 18.42 -7.26
C SER A 310 0.13 18.11 -7.98
N ALA A 311 0.14 18.31 -9.29
CA ALA A 311 1.31 18.14 -10.16
C ALA A 311 1.86 16.71 -10.33
N THR A 312 1.13 15.69 -9.91
CA THR A 312 1.41 14.29 -10.25
C THR A 312 0.26 13.68 -11.05
N ASN A 313 0.61 12.79 -11.95
CA ASN A 313 -0.36 11.88 -12.55
C ASN A 313 0.34 10.53 -12.72
N ASN A 314 -0.27 9.49 -12.25
CA ASN A 314 0.27 8.13 -12.33
C ASN A 314 -0.14 7.48 -13.66
N LEU A 315 0.12 8.17 -14.79
CA LEU A 315 -0.33 7.76 -16.12
C LEU A 315 0.16 6.37 -16.50
N ILE A 316 1.39 6.01 -16.11
CA ILE A 316 1.97 4.70 -16.44
C ILE A 316 1.22 3.60 -15.70
N GLN A 317 0.99 3.76 -14.40
CA GLN A 317 0.25 2.79 -13.57
C GLN A 317 -1.19 2.66 -14.07
N ARG A 318 -1.85 3.79 -14.35
CA ARG A 318 -3.19 3.81 -14.93
C ARG A 318 -3.24 3.10 -16.28
N TRP A 319 -2.31 3.39 -17.18
CA TRP A 319 -2.24 2.74 -18.49
C TRP A 319 -1.95 1.24 -18.39
N MET A 320 -1.19 0.82 -17.37
CA MET A 320 -0.87 -0.59 -17.16
C MET A 320 -2.05 -1.40 -16.61
N PHE A 321 -2.88 -0.83 -15.75
CA PHE A 321 -3.78 -1.65 -14.94
C PHE A 321 -5.26 -1.28 -15.06
N ASP A 322 -5.63 -0.03 -15.41
CA ASP A 322 -7.01 0.43 -15.33
C ASP A 322 -7.97 -0.31 -16.27
N ASP A 323 -7.55 -0.59 -17.48
CA ASP A 323 -8.35 -1.34 -18.45
C ASP A 323 -8.60 -2.79 -17.99
N LEU A 324 -7.59 -3.44 -17.39
CA LEU A 324 -7.75 -4.80 -16.86
C LEU A 324 -8.72 -4.85 -15.68
N VAL A 325 -8.58 -3.94 -14.71
CA VAL A 325 -9.48 -3.95 -13.53
C VAL A 325 -10.94 -3.72 -13.93
N ARG A 326 -11.18 -2.90 -14.96
CA ARG A 326 -12.54 -2.69 -15.50
C ARG A 326 -13.03 -3.88 -16.33
N GLN A 327 -12.18 -4.40 -17.23
CA GLN A 327 -12.53 -5.50 -18.13
C GLN A 327 -12.89 -6.77 -17.37
N TYR A 328 -12.12 -7.12 -16.32
CA TYR A 328 -12.30 -8.37 -15.57
C TYR A 328 -13.19 -8.21 -14.34
N GLY A 329 -13.89 -7.08 -14.20
CA GLY A 329 -14.91 -6.87 -13.17
C GLY A 329 -14.33 -6.90 -11.75
N VAL A 330 -13.22 -6.18 -11.53
CA VAL A 330 -12.71 -5.88 -10.19
C VAL A 330 -13.72 -5.01 -9.46
N ASP A 331 -13.95 -5.29 -8.17
CA ASP A 331 -14.94 -4.57 -7.36
C ASP A 331 -14.35 -3.35 -6.67
N ILE A 332 -13.16 -3.50 -6.11
CA ILE A 332 -12.46 -2.45 -5.35
C ILE A 332 -11.00 -2.38 -5.77
N VAL A 333 -10.47 -1.16 -5.89
CA VAL A 333 -9.05 -0.87 -6.03
C VAL A 333 -8.62 -0.04 -4.83
N LEU A 334 -7.84 -0.65 -3.92
CA LEU A 334 -7.34 -0.05 -2.69
C LEU A 334 -5.96 0.57 -2.95
N GLN A 335 -5.77 1.86 -2.62
CA GLN A 335 -4.59 2.63 -2.98
C GLN A 335 -4.16 3.57 -1.85
N GLY A 336 -2.86 3.92 -1.79
CA GLY A 336 -2.25 4.82 -0.83
C GLY A 336 -1.55 6.01 -1.49
N HIS A 337 -0.31 6.34 -1.02
CA HIS A 337 0.63 7.30 -1.59
C HIS A 337 0.25 8.78 -1.49
N GLU A 338 -1.02 9.12 -1.65
CA GLU A 338 -1.45 10.51 -1.77
C GLU A 338 -2.20 10.98 -0.52
N HIS A 339 -1.51 11.07 0.58
CA HIS A 339 -1.92 11.40 1.96
C HIS A 339 -3.16 12.29 2.09
N ALA A 340 -4.28 11.82 1.55
CA ALA A 340 -5.64 12.33 1.65
C ALA A 340 -6.60 11.18 1.39
N TYR A 341 -7.87 11.35 1.71
CA TYR A 341 -8.91 10.42 1.27
C TYR A 341 -9.49 10.86 -0.05
N ALA A 342 -9.69 9.92 -0.97
CA ALA A 342 -10.50 10.14 -2.15
C ALA A 342 -11.18 8.85 -2.58
N ARG A 343 -12.38 9.00 -3.12
CA ARG A 343 -13.14 7.91 -3.73
C ARG A 343 -13.65 8.30 -5.11
N MET A 344 -13.57 7.36 -6.02
CA MET A 344 -14.08 7.52 -7.39
C MET A 344 -14.80 6.24 -7.82
N THR A 345 -15.92 6.39 -8.52
CA THR A 345 -16.60 5.32 -9.23
C THR A 345 -16.83 5.73 -10.68
N HIS A 346 -17.04 4.76 -11.55
CA HIS A 346 -17.52 5.04 -12.90
C HIS A 346 -19.05 5.03 -12.92
N HIS A 347 -19.63 5.63 -13.96
CA HIS A 347 -21.06 5.64 -14.18
C HIS A 347 -21.40 4.94 -15.49
N ASN A 348 -22.48 4.17 -15.49
CA ASN A 348 -23.03 3.57 -16.70
C ASN A 348 -23.79 4.59 -17.56
N ALA A 349 -24.31 4.16 -18.71
CA ALA A 349 -25.06 5.02 -19.62
C ALA A 349 -26.35 5.62 -19.00
N GLU A 350 -26.83 5.04 -17.90
CA GLU A 350 -28.01 5.51 -17.14
C GLU A 350 -27.61 6.47 -16.00
N GLY A 351 -26.32 6.83 -15.87
CA GLY A 351 -25.81 7.67 -14.80
C GLY A 351 -25.68 6.99 -13.44
N LYS A 352 -25.82 5.65 -13.36
CA LYS A 352 -25.68 4.91 -12.11
C LYS A 352 -24.22 4.54 -11.87
N ALA A 353 -23.76 4.72 -10.64
CA ALA A 353 -22.43 4.29 -10.20
C ALA A 353 -22.25 2.77 -10.35
N ILE A 354 -21.08 2.36 -10.85
CA ILE A 354 -20.69 0.96 -11.08
C ILE A 354 -19.26 0.71 -10.60
N PRO A 355 -18.92 -0.52 -10.19
CA PRO A 355 -17.54 -0.91 -9.91
C PRO A 355 -16.64 -0.75 -11.16
N PRO A 356 -15.31 -0.59 -10.98
CA PRO A 356 -14.57 -0.63 -9.70
C PRO A 356 -14.79 0.62 -8.85
N ILE A 357 -14.73 0.43 -7.51
CA ILE A 357 -14.60 1.52 -6.55
C ILE A 357 -13.11 1.76 -6.36
N TYR A 358 -12.61 2.93 -6.73
CA TYR A 358 -11.23 3.34 -6.48
C TYR A 358 -11.16 4.15 -5.20
N THR A 359 -10.33 3.74 -4.25
CA THR A 359 -10.10 4.48 -3.01
C THR A 359 -8.63 4.83 -2.86
N VAL A 360 -8.38 6.05 -2.42
CA VAL A 360 -7.09 6.50 -1.91
C VAL A 360 -7.25 6.77 -0.43
N SER A 361 -6.34 6.26 0.39
CA SER A 361 -6.43 6.39 1.85
C SER A 361 -5.07 6.32 2.51
N HIS A 362 -4.93 6.92 3.69
CA HIS A 362 -3.68 6.91 4.46
C HIS A 362 -3.94 7.00 5.96
N CYS A 363 -3.00 6.48 6.73
CA CYS A 363 -2.95 6.64 8.20
C CYS A 363 -1.77 7.53 8.66
N SER A 364 -0.89 7.97 7.77
CA SER A 364 0.24 8.87 8.07
C SER A 364 -0.23 10.22 8.62
N PRO A 365 0.55 10.87 9.51
CA PRO A 365 0.28 12.25 9.95
C PRO A 365 0.49 13.31 8.87
N LYS A 366 1.12 12.95 7.75
CA LYS A 366 1.33 13.86 6.63
C LYS A 366 0.03 14.11 5.88
N SER A 367 -0.16 15.33 5.37
CA SER A 367 -1.26 15.69 4.48
C SER A 367 -0.70 16.35 3.23
N TYR A 368 -1.25 16.00 2.07
CA TYR A 368 -0.83 16.57 0.79
C TYR A 368 -1.84 17.55 0.24
N HIS A 369 -1.34 18.52 -0.54
CA HIS A 369 -2.19 19.40 -1.33
C HIS A 369 -2.78 18.63 -2.50
N ILE A 370 -4.09 18.46 -2.51
CA ILE A 370 -4.81 17.74 -3.55
C ILE A 370 -5.44 18.67 -4.57
N GLN A 371 -5.88 18.09 -5.69
CA GLN A 371 -6.72 18.74 -6.68
C GLN A 371 -8.14 18.16 -6.57
N PHE A 372 -9.12 19.03 -6.60
CA PHE A 372 -10.53 18.64 -6.65
C PHE A 372 -10.97 18.49 -8.10
N SER A 373 -11.67 17.41 -8.40
CA SER A 373 -12.20 17.12 -9.73
C SER A 373 -13.56 16.45 -9.63
N ASP A 374 -14.46 16.80 -10.52
CA ASP A 374 -15.81 16.21 -10.60
C ASP A 374 -15.79 14.71 -11.01
N ALA A 375 -14.62 14.16 -11.33
CA ALA A 375 -14.44 12.73 -11.55
C ALA A 375 -14.44 11.91 -10.25
N PHE A 376 -14.31 12.56 -9.09
CA PHE A 376 -14.31 11.91 -7.79
C PHE A 376 -15.62 12.16 -7.06
N ASP A 377 -16.08 11.15 -6.37
CA ASP A 377 -17.35 11.19 -5.63
C ASP A 377 -17.17 11.82 -4.24
N LYS A 378 -15.97 11.67 -3.63
CA LYS A 378 -15.69 12.11 -2.26
C LYS A 378 -14.24 12.42 -2.01
N PHE A 379 -13.98 13.44 -1.21
CA PHE A 379 -12.65 13.82 -0.73
C PHE A 379 -12.60 13.95 0.80
N GLY A 380 -11.40 13.74 1.38
CA GLY A 380 -11.10 14.02 2.78
C GLY A 380 -9.68 14.55 2.93
N VAL A 381 -9.53 15.66 3.64
CA VAL A 381 -8.25 16.34 3.87
C VAL A 381 -8.08 16.63 5.36
N GLY A 382 -6.85 16.53 5.86
CA GLY A 382 -6.50 16.88 7.24
C GLY A 382 -6.77 15.81 8.27
N SER A 383 -7.41 14.70 7.90
CA SER A 383 -7.60 13.54 8.76
C SER A 383 -6.96 12.28 8.18
N ARG A 384 -7.06 11.17 8.89
CA ARG A 384 -6.48 9.86 8.56
C ARG A 384 -7.59 8.85 8.48
N TYR A 385 -7.47 7.91 7.53
CA TYR A 385 -8.59 7.02 7.26
C TYR A 385 -8.10 5.59 7.12
N TYR A 386 -8.85 4.66 7.71
CA TYR A 386 -8.75 3.24 7.41
C TYR A 386 -10.07 2.73 6.84
N GLN A 387 -10.02 1.66 6.06
CA GLN A 387 -11.24 1.04 5.53
C GLN A 387 -11.44 -0.33 6.15
N LYS A 388 -12.71 -0.67 6.38
CA LYS A 388 -13.16 -2.03 6.60
C LYS A 388 -13.84 -2.54 5.34
N VAL A 389 -13.38 -3.68 4.85
CA VAL A 389 -14.03 -4.41 3.76
C VAL A 389 -14.56 -5.70 4.36
N HIS A 390 -15.82 -5.98 4.15
CA HIS A 390 -16.41 -7.26 4.56
C HIS A 390 -17.45 -7.75 3.58
N THR A 391 -17.63 -9.07 3.52
CA THR A 391 -18.67 -9.71 2.71
C THR A 391 -19.75 -10.27 3.62
N HIS A 392 -20.97 -10.26 3.14
CA HIS A 392 -22.06 -11.01 3.72
C HIS A 392 -23.01 -11.47 2.62
N ARG A 393 -23.09 -12.78 2.39
CA ARG A 393 -23.89 -13.38 1.30
C ARG A 393 -23.51 -12.79 -0.06
N ASP A 394 -24.45 -12.09 -0.70
CA ASP A 394 -24.30 -11.50 -2.03
C ASP A 394 -23.83 -10.04 -2.01
N THR A 395 -23.37 -9.56 -0.86
CA THR A 395 -23.02 -8.16 -0.67
C THR A 395 -21.57 -8.01 -0.20
N LEU A 396 -20.84 -7.10 -0.85
CA LEU A 396 -19.52 -6.62 -0.44
C LEU A 396 -19.68 -5.19 0.10
N PHE A 397 -19.23 -4.95 1.31
CA PHE A 397 -19.27 -3.66 1.98
C PHE A 397 -17.87 -3.04 2.00
N LEU A 398 -17.80 -1.75 1.73
CA LEU A 398 -16.63 -0.90 1.92
C LEU A 398 -17.03 0.27 2.81
N THR A 399 -16.45 0.35 4.00
CA THR A 399 -16.66 1.46 4.93
C THR A 399 -15.34 2.10 5.29
N ALA A 400 -15.27 3.43 5.26
CA ALA A 400 -14.11 4.19 5.70
C ALA A 400 -14.42 4.88 7.03
N TYR A 401 -13.44 4.84 7.92
CA TYR A 401 -13.51 5.47 9.24
C TYR A 401 -12.39 6.49 9.39
N ASP A 402 -12.70 7.59 10.05
CA ASP A 402 -11.67 8.49 10.55
C ASP A 402 -10.88 7.77 11.64
N ALA A 403 -9.57 7.58 11.44
CA ALA A 403 -8.72 6.85 12.36
C ALA A 403 -8.46 7.63 13.67
N THR A 404 -8.73 8.93 13.69
CA THR A 404 -8.49 9.80 14.86
C THR A 404 -9.59 9.67 15.91
N ASP A 405 -10.84 9.55 15.49
CA ASP A 405 -12.01 9.53 16.38
C ASP A 405 -12.89 8.29 16.21
N GLY A 406 -12.62 7.44 15.22
CA GLY A 406 -13.37 6.22 14.93
C GLY A 406 -14.72 6.47 14.25
N THR A 407 -15.03 7.69 13.83
CA THR A 407 -16.32 8.00 13.20
C THR A 407 -16.38 7.49 11.78
N LEU A 408 -17.58 7.04 11.37
CA LEU A 408 -17.85 6.64 9.99
C LEU A 408 -17.70 7.85 9.06
N TYR A 409 -16.90 7.69 8.01
CA TYR A 409 -16.62 8.73 7.03
C TYR A 409 -17.20 8.46 5.65
N ASP A 410 -17.17 7.20 5.22
CA ASP A 410 -17.72 6.81 3.92
C ASP A 410 -18.30 5.39 3.98
N SER A 411 -19.29 5.08 3.15
CA SER A 411 -19.96 3.79 3.18
C SER A 411 -20.57 3.45 1.82
N LEU A 412 -20.14 2.34 1.25
CA LEU A 412 -20.70 1.79 0.02
C LEU A 412 -20.93 0.29 0.15
N PHE A 413 -21.82 -0.23 -0.67
CA PHE A 413 -21.86 -1.67 -0.89
C PHE A 413 -22.16 -2.03 -2.34
N VAL A 414 -21.66 -3.20 -2.72
CA VAL A 414 -21.89 -3.83 -4.03
C VAL A 414 -22.67 -5.10 -3.80
N VAL A 415 -23.81 -5.24 -4.47
CA VAL A 415 -24.59 -6.48 -4.48
C VAL A 415 -24.43 -7.15 -5.83
N LYS A 416 -23.99 -8.41 -5.83
CA LYS A 416 -23.89 -9.24 -7.02
C LYS A 416 -24.91 -10.37 -6.96
N THR A 417 -25.90 -10.31 -7.85
CA THR A 417 -26.83 -11.42 -8.09
C THR A 417 -26.40 -12.21 -9.33
N ALA A 418 -27.11 -13.28 -9.65
CA ALA A 418 -26.85 -14.04 -10.87
C ALA A 418 -26.99 -13.22 -12.18
N THR A 419 -27.76 -12.12 -12.16
CA THR A 419 -28.13 -11.36 -13.35
C THR A 419 -27.74 -9.90 -13.31
N SER A 420 -27.29 -9.38 -12.15
CA SER A 420 -27.02 -7.94 -11.99
C SER A 420 -25.95 -7.65 -10.95
N THR A 421 -25.25 -6.53 -11.16
CA THR A 421 -24.39 -5.91 -10.17
C THR A 421 -24.97 -4.53 -9.83
N LEU A 422 -25.18 -4.24 -8.56
CA LEU A 422 -25.71 -2.99 -8.05
C LEU A 422 -24.74 -2.40 -7.06
N LEU A 423 -24.33 -1.14 -7.26
CA LEU A 423 -23.61 -0.33 -6.29
C LEU A 423 -24.57 0.63 -5.61
N ARG A 424 -24.46 0.75 -4.29
CA ARG A 424 -25.18 1.74 -3.47
C ARG A 424 -24.17 2.55 -2.69
N ASP A 425 -24.34 3.86 -2.75
CA ASP A 425 -23.55 4.86 -2.02
C ASP A 425 -24.39 5.42 -0.87
N TYR A 426 -23.92 5.25 0.36
CA TYR A 426 -24.44 5.89 1.57
C TYR A 426 -23.48 6.95 2.09
N GLY A 427 -22.30 7.04 1.49
CA GLY A 427 -21.30 8.05 1.83
C GLY A 427 -21.67 9.44 1.33
N GLU A 428 -22.57 9.55 0.33
CA GLU A 428 -23.06 10.85 -0.17
C GLU A 428 -23.76 11.67 0.94
N ASP A 429 -24.44 11.01 1.89
CA ASP A 429 -25.10 11.67 3.00
C ASP A 429 -24.15 12.10 4.12
N ILE A 430 -22.89 11.67 4.09
CA ILE A 430 -21.86 12.02 5.08
C ILE A 430 -21.03 13.19 4.55
N PRO A 431 -21.01 14.34 5.25
CA PRO A 431 -20.27 15.52 4.79
C PRO A 431 -18.77 15.26 4.60
N GLU A 432 -18.20 15.84 3.56
CA GLU A 432 -16.74 15.86 3.36
C GLU A 432 -16.04 16.62 4.49
N ARG A 433 -14.92 16.10 4.96
CA ARG A 433 -14.02 16.77 5.91
C ARG A 433 -12.83 17.31 5.12
N LEU A 434 -12.77 18.62 5.01
CA LEU A 434 -11.71 19.33 4.28
C LEU A 434 -10.99 20.28 5.25
N ASP A 435 -10.50 19.70 6.36
CA ASP A 435 -9.92 20.41 7.49
C ASP A 435 -8.44 20.66 7.23
N PHE A 436 -8.13 21.84 6.69
CA PHE A 436 -6.77 22.24 6.40
C PHE A 436 -6.45 23.58 7.03
N THR A 437 -5.40 23.61 7.84
CA THR A 437 -4.88 24.84 8.44
C THR A 437 -3.59 25.25 7.72
N PRO A 438 -3.63 26.33 6.91
CA PRO A 438 -2.44 26.77 6.19
C PRO A 438 -1.37 27.33 7.13
N SER A 439 -0.12 26.99 6.84
CA SER A 439 1.02 27.67 7.48
C SER A 439 1.06 29.14 7.03
N PRO A 440 1.18 30.11 7.97
CA PRO A 440 1.17 31.53 7.63
C PRO A 440 2.28 31.96 6.64
N GLU A 441 3.38 31.23 6.60
CA GLU A 441 4.55 31.55 5.77
C GLU A 441 4.55 30.83 4.42
N SER A 442 3.58 29.92 4.19
CA SER A 442 3.53 29.09 3.00
C SER A 442 2.52 29.61 1.98
N SER A 443 3.00 30.20 0.89
CA SER A 443 2.14 30.59 -0.23
C SER A 443 1.44 29.40 -0.90
N LYS A 444 2.03 28.21 -0.83
CA LYS A 444 1.43 26.96 -1.35
C LYS A 444 0.24 26.54 -0.50
N ASP A 445 0.34 26.69 0.82
CA ASP A 445 -0.74 26.36 1.75
C ASP A 445 -1.90 27.36 1.60
N ALA A 446 -1.59 28.64 1.44
CA ALA A 446 -2.59 29.67 1.18
C ALA A 446 -3.36 29.38 -0.13
N ALA A 447 -2.66 29.00 -1.19
CA ALA A 447 -3.27 28.62 -2.47
C ALA A 447 -4.11 27.33 -2.36
N PHE A 448 -3.71 26.40 -1.50
CA PHE A 448 -4.49 25.18 -1.27
C PHE A 448 -5.75 25.47 -0.44
N ALA A 449 -5.66 26.29 0.59
CA ALA A 449 -6.83 26.72 1.36
C ALA A 449 -7.84 27.47 0.48
N GLU A 450 -7.37 28.27 -0.51
CA GLU A 450 -8.27 28.90 -1.47
C GLU A 450 -8.98 27.87 -2.36
N ARG A 451 -8.28 26.87 -2.89
CA ARG A 451 -8.89 25.78 -3.67
C ARG A 451 -9.95 25.00 -2.89
N ILE A 452 -9.74 24.78 -1.60
CA ILE A 452 -10.73 24.16 -0.72
C ILE A 452 -12.00 25.01 -0.68
N ARG A 453 -11.84 26.34 -0.48
CA ARG A 453 -12.99 27.27 -0.45
C ARG A 453 -13.76 27.29 -1.76
N GLU A 454 -13.04 27.40 -2.90
CA GLU A 454 -13.64 27.38 -4.24
C GLU A 454 -14.43 26.09 -4.49
N TYR A 455 -13.87 24.93 -4.11
CA TYR A 455 -14.53 23.64 -4.22
C TYR A 455 -15.81 23.57 -3.36
N GLN A 456 -15.73 24.00 -2.08
CA GLN A 456 -16.88 24.02 -1.19
C GLN A 456 -17.99 24.97 -1.66
N GLU A 457 -17.63 26.14 -2.24
CA GLU A 457 -18.58 27.07 -2.82
C GLU A 457 -19.26 26.52 -4.07
N LYS A 458 -18.51 25.77 -4.90
CA LYS A 458 -19.06 25.07 -6.06
C LYS A 458 -20.11 24.04 -5.64
N LYS A 459 -19.78 23.18 -4.68
CA LYS A 459 -20.67 22.13 -4.14
C LYS A 459 -21.97 22.68 -3.51
N LYS A 460 -21.95 23.88 -2.94
CA LYS A 460 -23.14 24.54 -2.38
C LYS A 460 -24.11 25.05 -3.45
N LYS A 461 -23.65 25.18 -4.69
CA LYS A 461 -24.47 25.71 -5.81
C LYS A 461 -25.08 24.58 -6.66
N GLU A 462 -24.55 23.36 -6.55
CA GLU A 462 -25.09 22.14 -7.13
C GLU A 462 -26.23 21.57 -6.27
#